data_30ee6fcb51b1e3353d8ec4a4a456ac31
#
_entry.id   30ee6fcb51b1e3353d8ec4a4a456ac31
#
_cell.length_a   1.000
_cell.length_b   1.000
_cell.length_c   1.000
_cell.angle_alpha   90.00
_cell.angle_beta   90.00
_cell.angle_gamma   90.00
#
_symmetry.space_group_name_H-M   'P 1'
#
loop_
_entity.id
_entity.type
_entity.pdbx_description
1 polymer ?
#
loop_
_entity_poly.entity_id
_entity_poly.type
_entity_poly.pdbx_seq_one_letter_code
_entity_poly.pdbx_strand_id
1 'polypeptide(L)'
;RQKFCLDENLRVNQQTLSNQLILLAWKKLLEAQAHDSLAGCVSDPVANDIRHRVKEADEICISIENIILKELAELLSLKQTEVLLINPTPKYFKGIKEVKVLSKKANVRFYDNESEVIHTEYIAPRENILEETPGGNRYITEPGYYILTVRLTCELPGLGYKVFSFEEVDDREKMQFLTNTKIKGKEISLEFHDQSVDLHKRDYTIQDFVCLTEEGNAGDTYDFSPLEGSEVFNLRFHKCHCYQGKNDQIMILHGSSQLPATLENRKLKKSDQTFTYQMTLSINEKDQISGTISFLNNVDSHRLRLQLKTLDDIKHAKAGVPYGFINRKNKSVQNWKQAYAEMPVNVEPFEKTISALTPTQEIDVFTTDTKEYEYKDKFLWLTLIATTDSLGKPDLVYRPGRASGDTTKKGHVMMDTPDAQLRKQAITFKFHLNVNEGERSEDNLSNWREQLVQPDISYQRQFLNLFMYRIDNKISTGNIQTTELKRTFSLLEFQKDCHVSSVYPSYYYQNAFVVRFENPTNKKVQLPLESFFKGFSYQCVNALEEKLSFTDNISPYSMLTILVKPLY
;
A
#
# COMPACT_ATOMS: atom_id res chain seq x y z
N ARG A 1 7.65 23.05 -7.17
CA ARG A 1 6.57 24.04 -7.39
C ARG A 1 7.09 25.48 -7.48
N GLN A 2 7.92 25.94 -6.54
CA GLN A 2 8.46 27.31 -6.53
C GLN A 2 9.26 27.70 -7.78
N LYS A 3 9.90 26.73 -8.45
CA LYS A 3 10.62 26.95 -9.71
C LYS A 3 9.71 27.17 -10.93
N PHE A 4 8.43 26.84 -10.83
CA PHE A 4 7.51 26.81 -11.96
C PHE A 4 6.46 27.92 -11.95
N CYS A 5 6.28 28.64 -10.84
CA CYS A 5 5.41 29.81 -10.77
C CYS A 5 6.19 31.09 -11.12
N LEU A 6 5.72 31.85 -12.08
CA LEU A 6 6.40 33.06 -12.58
C LEU A 6 5.85 34.35 -11.99
N ASP A 7 4.64 34.33 -11.41
CA ASP A 7 4.07 35.47 -10.72
C ASP A 7 4.26 35.30 -9.20
N GLU A 8 5.08 36.17 -8.59
CA GLU A 8 5.38 36.10 -7.16
C GLU A 8 4.15 36.23 -6.25
N ASN A 9 3.16 37.04 -6.65
CA ASN A 9 1.95 37.25 -5.85
C ASN A 9 1.02 36.03 -5.89
N LEU A 10 0.84 35.42 -7.06
CA LEU A 10 0.11 34.15 -7.20
C LEU A 10 0.84 33.01 -6.51
N ARG A 11 2.16 32.99 -6.57
CA ARG A 11 3.03 32.05 -5.85
C ARG A 11 2.79 32.07 -4.34
N VAL A 12 2.85 33.24 -3.73
CA VAL A 12 2.70 33.43 -2.28
C VAL A 12 1.30 32.98 -1.85
N ASN A 13 0.26 33.39 -2.56
CA ASN A 13 -1.12 33.04 -2.24
C ASN A 13 -1.39 31.53 -2.38
N GLN A 14 -0.95 30.90 -3.46
CA GLN A 14 -1.14 29.47 -3.69
C GLN A 14 -0.33 28.61 -2.71
N GLN A 15 0.90 29.02 -2.39
CA GLN A 15 1.72 28.33 -1.39
C GLN A 15 1.10 28.44 0.00
N THR A 16 0.60 29.59 0.38
CA THR A 16 -0.09 29.82 1.65
C THR A 16 -1.33 28.93 1.75
N LEU A 17 -2.17 28.91 0.70
CA LEU A 17 -3.35 28.05 0.66
C LEU A 17 -2.99 26.57 0.76
N SER A 18 -2.01 26.11 -0.02
CA SER A 18 -1.59 24.71 0.01
C SER A 18 -1.03 24.31 1.38
N ASN A 19 -0.27 25.18 2.04
CA ASN A 19 0.26 24.92 3.37
C ASN A 19 -0.87 24.85 4.42
N GLN A 20 -1.87 25.72 4.33
CA GLN A 20 -3.03 25.67 5.22
C GLN A 20 -3.86 24.39 5.01
N LEU A 21 -4.06 23.97 3.76
CA LEU A 21 -4.76 22.73 3.44
C LEU A 21 -3.99 21.49 3.93
N ILE A 22 -2.67 21.46 3.76
CA ILE A 22 -1.81 20.39 4.31
C ILE A 22 -1.90 20.36 5.84
N LEU A 23 -1.88 21.52 6.50
CA LEU A 23 -2.05 21.60 7.94
C LEU A 23 -3.43 21.08 8.40
N LEU A 24 -4.48 21.39 7.65
CA LEU A 24 -5.82 20.84 7.91
C LEU A 24 -5.84 19.31 7.78
N ALA A 25 -5.25 18.77 6.71
CA ALA A 25 -5.14 17.33 6.53
C ALA A 25 -4.38 16.67 7.70
N TRP A 26 -3.27 17.27 8.16
CA TRP A 26 -2.53 16.81 9.33
C TRP A 26 -3.38 16.81 10.60
N LYS A 27 -4.18 17.86 10.85
CA LYS A 27 -5.08 17.90 12.02
C LYS A 27 -6.07 16.74 11.99
N LYS A 28 -6.69 16.47 10.83
CA LYS A 28 -7.61 15.33 10.67
C LYS A 28 -6.95 13.99 10.95
N LEU A 29 -5.73 13.78 10.44
CA LEU A 29 -4.97 12.55 10.69
C LEU A 29 -4.55 12.42 12.15
N LEU A 30 -4.10 13.50 12.80
CA LEU A 30 -3.71 13.49 14.21
C LEU A 30 -4.89 13.18 15.14
N GLU A 31 -6.08 13.72 14.84
CA GLU A 31 -7.31 13.37 15.57
C GLU A 31 -7.65 11.87 15.45
N ALA A 32 -7.37 11.24 14.30
CA ALA A 32 -7.57 9.82 14.08
C ALA A 32 -6.48 8.93 14.72
N GLN A 33 -5.41 9.50 15.28
CA GLN A 33 -4.30 8.76 15.90
C GLN A 33 -4.42 8.63 17.43
N ALA A 34 -5.55 8.98 18.03
CA ALA A 34 -5.83 8.59 19.42
C ALA A 34 -5.70 7.06 19.52
N HIS A 35 -5.14 6.56 20.65
CA HIS A 35 -4.70 5.16 20.75
C HIS A 35 -5.81 4.13 20.44
N ASP A 36 -7.03 4.30 20.95
CA ASP A 36 -8.15 3.42 20.64
C ASP A 36 -8.63 3.56 19.18
N SER A 37 -8.59 4.80 18.64
CA SER A 37 -8.96 5.08 17.27
C SER A 37 -8.01 4.41 16.27
N LEU A 38 -6.71 4.50 16.52
CA LEU A 38 -5.68 3.91 15.67
C LEU A 38 -5.71 2.37 15.72
N ALA A 39 -5.96 1.81 16.90
CA ALA A 39 -6.05 0.36 17.11
C ALA A 39 -7.39 -0.23 16.64
N GLY A 40 -8.42 0.60 16.41
CA GLY A 40 -9.75 0.13 15.99
C GLY A 40 -10.62 -0.41 17.12
N CYS A 41 -10.22 -0.24 18.40
CA CYS A 41 -11.00 -0.68 19.56
C CYS A 41 -12.04 0.39 19.93
N VAL A 42 -12.98 0.64 19.05
CA VAL A 42 -13.96 1.73 19.17
C VAL A 42 -15.36 1.26 18.81
N SER A 43 -16.36 2.04 19.19
CA SER A 43 -17.75 1.83 18.75
C SER A 43 -17.93 2.19 17.28
N ASP A 44 -18.97 1.66 16.63
CA ASP A 44 -19.25 1.92 15.22
C ASP A 44 -19.38 3.43 14.86
N PRO A 45 -20.08 4.28 15.65
CA PRO A 45 -20.10 5.72 15.37
C PRO A 45 -18.69 6.35 15.35
N VAL A 46 -17.82 5.97 16.30
CA VAL A 46 -16.45 6.48 16.36
C VAL A 46 -15.62 5.96 15.18
N ALA A 47 -15.78 4.69 14.79
CA ALA A 47 -15.12 4.13 13.61
C ALA A 47 -15.54 4.86 12.33
N ASN A 48 -16.82 5.26 12.22
CA ASN A 48 -17.33 6.05 11.10
C ASN A 48 -16.71 7.46 11.07
N ASP A 49 -16.59 8.12 12.23
CA ASP A 49 -15.94 9.42 12.36
C ASP A 49 -14.46 9.36 11.97
N ILE A 50 -13.74 8.31 12.37
CA ILE A 50 -12.34 8.11 12.00
C ILE A 50 -12.20 7.95 10.49
N ARG A 51 -13.04 7.09 9.87
CA ARG A 51 -13.06 6.91 8.42
C ARG A 51 -13.34 8.21 7.68
N HIS A 52 -14.27 9.02 8.20
CA HIS A 52 -14.57 10.32 7.62
C HIS A 52 -13.37 11.28 7.69
N ARG A 53 -12.69 11.39 8.84
CA ARG A 53 -11.49 12.23 8.98
C ARG A 53 -10.36 11.81 8.04
N VAL A 54 -10.12 10.50 7.93
CA VAL A 54 -9.10 9.97 6.99
C VAL A 54 -9.48 10.31 5.56
N LYS A 55 -10.76 10.12 5.17
CA LYS A 55 -11.26 10.49 3.85
C LYS A 55 -11.09 11.97 3.54
N GLU A 56 -11.43 12.87 4.48
CA GLU A 56 -11.22 14.31 4.30
C GLU A 56 -9.74 14.66 4.09
N ALA A 57 -8.84 14.04 4.84
CA ALA A 57 -7.40 14.25 4.67
C ALA A 57 -6.91 13.78 3.30
N ASP A 58 -7.37 12.62 2.84
CA ASP A 58 -7.04 12.06 1.53
C ASP A 58 -7.57 12.95 0.39
N GLU A 59 -8.82 13.38 0.45
CA GLU A 59 -9.42 14.29 -0.55
C GLU A 59 -8.68 15.63 -0.64
N ILE A 60 -8.21 16.18 0.48
CA ILE A 60 -7.36 17.39 0.51
C ILE A 60 -6.03 17.12 -0.22
N CYS A 61 -5.37 16.01 0.08
CA CYS A 61 -4.09 15.65 -0.56
C CYS A 61 -4.26 15.43 -2.06
N ILE A 62 -5.28 14.69 -2.49
CA ILE A 62 -5.61 14.46 -3.90
C ILE A 62 -5.89 15.79 -4.62
N SER A 63 -6.63 16.70 -3.98
CA SER A 63 -6.93 18.01 -4.57
C SER A 63 -5.68 18.85 -4.79
N ILE A 64 -4.76 18.88 -3.82
CA ILE A 64 -3.46 19.57 -3.95
C ILE A 64 -2.62 18.94 -5.07
N GLU A 65 -2.57 17.60 -5.10
CA GLU A 65 -1.84 16.86 -6.14
C GLU A 65 -2.38 17.20 -7.53
N ASN A 66 -3.70 17.14 -7.72
CA ASN A 66 -4.34 17.45 -9.00
C ASN A 66 -4.04 18.87 -9.48
N ILE A 67 -4.08 19.87 -8.57
CA ILE A 67 -3.74 21.26 -8.92
C ILE A 67 -2.27 21.35 -9.40
N ILE A 68 -1.35 20.72 -8.68
CA ILE A 68 0.08 20.72 -9.04
C ILE A 68 0.31 20.03 -10.39
N LEU A 69 -0.31 18.88 -10.61
CA LEU A 69 -0.18 18.11 -11.83
C LEU A 69 -0.76 18.86 -13.05
N LYS A 70 -1.91 19.51 -12.87
CA LYS A 70 -2.53 20.34 -13.90
C LYS A 70 -1.65 21.53 -14.27
N GLU A 71 -1.15 22.28 -13.28
CA GLU A 71 -0.22 23.40 -13.53
C GLU A 71 1.04 22.94 -14.29
N LEU A 72 1.62 21.81 -13.87
CA LEU A 72 2.82 21.27 -14.51
C LEU A 72 2.53 20.79 -15.94
N ALA A 73 1.38 20.17 -16.18
CA ALA A 73 0.95 19.74 -17.50
C ALA A 73 0.73 20.93 -18.46
N GLU A 74 0.18 22.04 -17.96
CA GLU A 74 0.03 23.28 -18.74
C GLU A 74 1.38 23.91 -19.08
N LEU A 75 2.31 24.01 -18.12
CA LEU A 75 3.68 24.50 -18.32
C LEU A 75 4.47 23.65 -19.31
N LEU A 76 4.25 22.34 -19.30
CA LEU A 76 4.86 21.39 -20.23
C LEU A 76 4.16 21.37 -21.60
N SER A 77 3.02 22.05 -21.74
CA SER A 77 2.16 21.99 -22.94
C SER A 77 1.86 20.55 -23.36
N LEU A 78 1.45 19.72 -22.40
CA LEU A 78 1.19 18.29 -22.64
C LEU A 78 0.12 18.08 -23.70
N LYS A 79 0.38 17.16 -24.63
CA LYS A 79 -0.58 16.70 -25.64
C LYS A 79 -1.51 15.64 -25.00
N GLN A 80 -2.66 15.41 -25.66
CA GLN A 80 -3.63 14.39 -25.18
C GLN A 80 -3.07 12.95 -25.19
N THR A 81 -2.10 12.70 -26.06
CA THR A 81 -1.40 11.41 -26.19
C THR A 81 -0.08 11.39 -25.39
N GLU A 82 -0.01 12.15 -24.32
CA GLU A 82 1.16 12.21 -23.45
C GLU A 82 0.73 12.05 -21.99
N VAL A 83 1.57 11.36 -21.23
CA VAL A 83 1.41 11.16 -19.79
C VAL A 83 2.64 11.66 -19.07
N LEU A 84 2.42 12.49 -18.06
CA LEU A 84 3.42 12.91 -17.10
C LEU A 84 3.49 11.90 -15.97
N LEU A 85 4.66 11.34 -15.69
CA LEU A 85 4.91 10.53 -14.50
C LEU A 85 5.85 11.27 -13.55
N ILE A 86 5.54 11.18 -12.25
CA ILE A 86 6.33 11.81 -11.19
C ILE A 86 6.94 10.74 -10.29
N ASN A 87 8.20 10.91 -9.98
CA ASN A 87 8.88 10.20 -8.91
C ASN A 87 9.06 11.15 -7.71
N PRO A 88 8.25 10.99 -6.64
CA PRO A 88 8.34 11.85 -5.47
C PRO A 88 9.49 11.46 -4.53
N THR A 89 10.21 10.38 -4.81
CA THR A 89 11.33 9.92 -3.99
C THR A 89 12.66 10.42 -4.54
N PRO A 90 13.67 10.63 -3.69
CA PRO A 90 14.97 11.12 -4.14
C PRO A 90 15.88 10.03 -4.73
N LYS A 91 15.35 8.86 -5.03
CA LYS A 91 16.07 7.76 -5.67
C LYS A 91 15.64 7.61 -7.13
N TYR A 92 16.60 7.28 -8.00
CA TYR A 92 16.29 6.88 -9.36
C TYR A 92 15.41 5.63 -9.37
N PHE A 93 14.32 5.70 -10.10
CA PHE A 93 13.41 4.58 -10.27
C PHE A 93 13.65 3.89 -11.61
N LYS A 94 13.72 2.56 -11.58
CA LYS A 94 13.71 1.70 -12.77
C LYS A 94 12.84 0.49 -12.51
N GLY A 95 11.70 0.42 -13.21
CA GLY A 95 10.72 -0.64 -12.97
C GLY A 95 9.43 -0.43 -13.72
N ILE A 96 8.38 -1.05 -13.23
CA ILE A 96 7.04 -0.96 -13.80
C ILE A 96 6.21 0.01 -12.97
N LYS A 97 5.48 0.90 -13.64
CA LYS A 97 4.47 1.79 -13.08
C LYS A 97 3.10 1.44 -13.67
N GLU A 98 2.06 1.48 -12.83
CA GLU A 98 0.68 1.38 -13.29
C GLU A 98 0.13 2.77 -13.59
N VAL A 99 -0.24 3.01 -14.83
CA VAL A 99 -0.68 4.32 -15.33
C VAL A 99 -2.11 4.21 -15.82
N LYS A 100 -2.98 5.13 -15.40
CA LYS A 100 -4.32 5.26 -15.96
C LYS A 100 -4.29 6.19 -17.16
N VAL A 101 -4.82 5.72 -18.30
CA VAL A 101 -4.88 6.47 -19.56
C VAL A 101 -6.31 6.46 -20.07
N LEU A 102 -6.81 7.64 -20.48
CA LEU A 102 -8.05 7.76 -21.20
C LEU A 102 -7.77 7.76 -22.71
N SER A 103 -8.52 6.96 -23.46
CA SER A 103 -8.31 6.75 -24.89
C SER A 103 -9.62 6.59 -25.63
N LYS A 104 -9.66 6.99 -26.90
CA LYS A 104 -10.78 6.69 -27.79
C LYS A 104 -10.77 5.23 -28.27
N LYS A 105 -9.65 4.54 -28.12
CA LYS A 105 -9.46 3.16 -28.51
C LYS A 105 -9.21 2.25 -27.31
N ALA A 106 -9.45 0.98 -27.47
CA ALA A 106 -9.39 -0.02 -26.41
C ALA A 106 -7.97 -0.44 -26.02
N ASN A 107 -6.94 0.10 -26.68
CA ASN A 107 -5.54 -0.16 -26.40
C ASN A 107 -4.66 1.05 -26.75
N VAL A 108 -3.50 1.13 -26.09
CA VAL A 108 -2.46 2.15 -26.33
C VAL A 108 -1.08 1.50 -26.36
N ARG A 109 -0.17 2.11 -27.11
CA ARG A 109 1.23 1.70 -27.18
C ARG A 109 2.12 2.89 -26.85
N PHE A 110 2.98 2.76 -25.86
CA PHE A 110 3.97 3.81 -25.53
C PHE A 110 5.18 3.73 -26.45
N TYR A 111 5.67 4.89 -26.87
CA TYR A 111 6.89 4.96 -27.68
C TYR A 111 8.12 4.72 -26.79
N ASP A 112 9.09 3.97 -27.30
CA ASP A 112 10.38 3.69 -26.67
C ASP A 112 10.29 3.03 -25.27
N ASN A 113 9.10 2.55 -24.88
CA ASN A 113 8.88 1.91 -23.60
C ASN A 113 7.97 0.69 -23.75
N GLU A 114 8.33 -0.39 -23.10
CA GLU A 114 7.48 -1.56 -23.03
C GLU A 114 6.23 -1.24 -22.21
N SER A 115 5.06 -1.56 -22.75
CA SER A 115 3.77 -1.29 -22.12
C SER A 115 2.77 -2.42 -22.36
N GLU A 116 1.89 -2.66 -21.39
CA GLU A 116 0.84 -3.66 -21.43
C GLU A 116 -0.45 -3.12 -20.81
N VAL A 117 -1.56 -3.18 -21.57
CA VAL A 117 -2.89 -2.84 -21.03
C VAL A 117 -3.45 -4.03 -20.26
N ILE A 118 -3.53 -3.90 -18.93
CA ILE A 118 -3.98 -4.96 -18.03
C ILE A 118 -5.46 -4.87 -17.66
N HIS A 119 -6.06 -3.70 -17.80
CA HIS A 119 -7.49 -3.49 -17.57
C HIS A 119 -8.06 -2.48 -18.54
N THR A 120 -9.30 -2.72 -19.00
CA THR A 120 -10.02 -1.86 -19.93
C THR A 120 -11.46 -1.73 -19.47
N GLU A 121 -11.88 -0.50 -19.20
CA GLU A 121 -13.27 -0.14 -18.91
C GLU A 121 -13.80 0.76 -20.02
N TYR A 122 -14.96 0.45 -20.58
CA TYR A 122 -15.61 1.31 -21.57
C TYR A 122 -16.67 2.19 -20.92
N ILE A 123 -16.55 3.49 -21.12
CA ILE A 123 -17.54 4.49 -20.69
C ILE A 123 -18.40 4.86 -21.91
N ALA A 124 -19.69 4.57 -21.81
CA ALA A 124 -20.63 4.85 -22.89
C ALA A 124 -20.81 6.37 -23.13
N PRO A 125 -21.15 6.80 -24.35
CA PRO A 125 -21.47 8.19 -24.64
C PRO A 125 -22.59 8.70 -23.71
N ARG A 126 -22.49 9.95 -23.32
CA ARG A 126 -23.54 10.62 -22.56
C ARG A 126 -24.16 11.73 -23.41
N GLU A 127 -25.47 11.64 -23.60
CA GLU A 127 -26.23 12.61 -24.37
C GLU A 127 -26.93 13.63 -23.46
N ASN A 128 -27.32 14.76 -24.04
CA ASN A 128 -28.13 15.79 -23.38
C ASN A 128 -27.45 16.37 -22.10
N ILE A 129 -26.14 16.50 -22.11
CA ILE A 129 -25.42 17.18 -21.03
C ILE A 129 -25.61 18.68 -21.21
N LEU A 130 -26.18 19.35 -20.19
CA LEU A 130 -26.34 20.80 -20.19
C LEU A 130 -24.99 21.47 -19.93
N GLU A 131 -24.49 22.18 -20.93
CA GLU A 131 -23.31 23.04 -20.82
C GLU A 131 -23.76 24.48 -20.66
N GLU A 132 -23.44 25.09 -19.52
CA GLU A 132 -23.69 26.50 -19.23
C GLU A 132 -22.49 27.34 -19.70
N THR A 133 -22.74 28.29 -20.59
CA THR A 133 -21.71 29.20 -21.11
C THR A 133 -22.14 30.66 -20.95
N PRO A 134 -21.22 31.63 -20.99
CA PRO A 134 -21.56 33.05 -20.98
C PRO A 134 -22.49 33.47 -22.13
N GLY A 135 -22.51 32.71 -23.23
CA GLY A 135 -23.38 32.94 -24.39
C GLY A 135 -24.73 32.23 -24.31
N GLY A 136 -25.05 31.57 -23.19
CA GLY A 136 -26.27 30.80 -22.98
C GLY A 136 -26.02 29.32 -22.81
N ASN A 137 -27.06 28.58 -22.52
CA ASN A 137 -27.02 27.15 -22.27
C ASN A 137 -27.15 26.38 -23.59
N ARG A 138 -26.41 25.29 -23.71
CA ARG A 138 -26.52 24.34 -24.82
C ARG A 138 -26.46 22.90 -24.35
N TYR A 139 -27.10 22.02 -25.11
CA TYR A 139 -26.95 20.57 -24.89
C TYR A 139 -25.83 20.04 -25.76
N ILE A 140 -24.96 19.22 -25.16
CA ILE A 140 -23.85 18.57 -25.84
C ILE A 140 -23.89 17.06 -25.62
N THR A 141 -23.19 16.33 -26.47
CA THR A 141 -22.93 14.90 -26.33
C THR A 141 -21.46 14.69 -26.00
N GLU A 142 -21.18 14.01 -24.90
CA GLU A 142 -19.85 13.55 -24.55
C GLU A 142 -19.60 12.18 -25.21
N PRO A 143 -18.58 12.03 -26.06
CA PRO A 143 -18.33 10.77 -26.76
C PRO A 143 -17.93 9.67 -25.78
N GLY A 144 -18.18 8.42 -26.16
CA GLY A 144 -17.67 7.26 -25.41
C GLY A 144 -16.15 7.18 -25.48
N TYR A 145 -15.56 6.62 -24.42
CA TYR A 145 -14.12 6.47 -24.29
C TYR A 145 -13.76 5.25 -23.43
N TYR A 146 -12.50 4.90 -23.41
CA TYR A 146 -11.95 3.83 -22.59
C TYR A 146 -11.09 4.40 -21.47
N ILE A 147 -11.21 3.82 -20.28
CA ILE A 147 -10.26 3.98 -19.17
C ILE A 147 -9.38 2.74 -19.17
N LEU A 148 -8.10 2.93 -19.42
CA LEU A 148 -7.10 1.88 -19.52
C LEU A 148 -6.18 1.92 -18.33
N THR A 149 -5.91 0.77 -17.70
CA THR A 149 -4.79 0.63 -16.77
C THR A 149 -3.64 -0.03 -17.52
N VAL A 150 -2.52 0.67 -17.58
CA VAL A 150 -1.34 0.27 -18.36
C VAL A 150 -0.17 0.04 -17.43
N ARG A 151 0.46 -1.13 -17.50
CA ARG A 151 1.80 -1.36 -16.94
C ARG A 151 2.82 -0.82 -17.91
N LEU A 152 3.60 0.15 -17.46
CA LEU A 152 4.63 0.83 -18.23
C LEU A 152 6.00 0.56 -17.60
N THR A 153 6.89 -0.12 -18.34
CA THR A 153 8.30 -0.26 -17.94
C THR A 153 8.98 1.08 -18.19
N CYS A 154 9.45 1.73 -17.13
CA CYS A 154 10.00 3.08 -17.23
C CYS A 154 11.15 3.34 -16.27
N GLU A 155 11.87 4.42 -16.59
CA GLU A 155 12.92 5.00 -15.75
C GLU A 155 12.53 6.44 -15.43
N LEU A 156 12.59 6.80 -14.12
CA LEU A 156 12.25 8.12 -13.60
C LEU A 156 13.38 8.67 -12.75
N PRO A 157 13.78 9.92 -12.94
CA PRO A 157 14.80 10.56 -12.11
C PRO A 157 14.28 10.81 -10.70
N GLY A 158 15.20 10.89 -9.73
CA GLY A 158 14.88 11.18 -8.34
C GLY A 158 14.28 12.58 -8.14
N LEU A 159 13.27 12.72 -7.26
CA LEU A 159 12.50 13.95 -7.03
C LEU A 159 12.21 14.68 -8.33
N GLY A 160 11.68 13.97 -9.29
CA GLY A 160 11.59 14.46 -10.65
C GLY A 160 10.39 13.96 -11.42
N TYR A 161 10.37 14.28 -12.68
CA TYR A 161 9.34 13.84 -13.60
C TYR A 161 9.89 13.50 -14.98
N LYS A 162 9.11 12.73 -15.72
CA LYS A 162 9.35 12.46 -17.14
C LYS A 162 8.01 12.36 -17.88
N VAL A 163 7.99 12.88 -19.10
CA VAL A 163 6.84 12.78 -20.01
C VAL A 163 7.04 11.62 -20.96
N PHE A 164 6.01 10.82 -21.10
CA PHE A 164 5.93 9.68 -22.00
C PHE A 164 4.84 9.91 -23.04
N SER A 165 5.10 9.54 -24.28
CA SER A 165 4.15 9.66 -25.39
C SER A 165 3.65 8.29 -25.79
N PHE A 166 2.39 8.21 -26.20
CA PHE A 166 1.74 6.99 -26.68
C PHE A 166 0.91 7.23 -27.92
N GLU A 167 0.58 6.17 -28.60
CA GLU A 167 -0.42 6.13 -29.67
C GLU A 167 -1.62 5.28 -29.27
N GLU A 168 -2.79 5.66 -29.77
CA GLU A 168 -4.02 4.86 -29.62
C GLU A 168 -4.08 3.80 -30.72
N VAL A 169 -4.22 2.53 -30.35
CA VAL A 169 -4.22 1.39 -31.28
C VAL A 169 -5.49 0.55 -31.15
N ASP A 170 -5.90 -0.08 -32.25
CA ASP A 170 -7.11 -0.94 -32.27
C ASP A 170 -6.80 -2.38 -31.83
N ASP A 171 -5.56 -2.81 -32.01
CA ASP A 171 -5.15 -4.17 -31.73
C ASP A 171 -5.09 -4.41 -30.21
N ARG A 172 -5.93 -5.33 -29.72
CA ARG A 172 -5.82 -5.86 -28.36
C ARG A 172 -4.83 -7.02 -28.38
N GLU A 173 -3.72 -6.87 -27.71
CA GLU A 173 -2.93 -8.01 -27.31
C GLU A 173 -3.76 -8.83 -26.31
N LYS A 174 -4.13 -10.04 -26.68
CA LYS A 174 -4.82 -10.96 -25.77
C LYS A 174 -3.76 -11.60 -24.89
N MET A 175 -3.95 -11.58 -23.57
CA MET A 175 -3.15 -12.42 -22.68
C MET A 175 -3.22 -13.86 -23.17
N GLN A 176 -2.07 -14.49 -23.34
CA GLN A 176 -1.97 -15.85 -23.82
C GLN A 176 -2.26 -16.82 -22.68
N PHE A 177 -3.26 -17.69 -22.83
CA PHE A 177 -3.53 -18.77 -21.90
C PHE A 177 -2.36 -19.77 -21.89
N LEU A 178 -1.93 -20.15 -20.69
CA LEU A 178 -1.03 -21.28 -20.49
C LEU A 178 -1.87 -22.56 -20.34
N THR A 179 -1.46 -23.62 -21.01
CA THR A 179 -2.18 -24.91 -20.98
C THR A 179 -1.95 -25.71 -19.71
N ASN A 180 -0.98 -25.32 -18.92
CA ASN A 180 -0.63 -25.95 -17.65
C ASN A 180 -1.06 -25.08 -16.46
N THR A 181 -1.05 -25.65 -15.26
CA THR A 181 -1.38 -25.01 -13.98
C THR A 181 -0.13 -24.51 -13.25
N LYS A 182 0.88 -24.09 -13.99
CA LYS A 182 2.18 -23.68 -13.49
C LYS A 182 2.61 -22.34 -14.06
N ILE A 183 3.13 -21.48 -13.18
CA ILE A 183 3.80 -20.22 -13.54
C ILE A 183 5.25 -20.24 -13.04
N LYS A 184 6.16 -19.62 -13.79
CA LYS A 184 7.60 -19.70 -13.50
C LYS A 184 8.31 -18.34 -13.67
N GLY A 185 9.22 -18.04 -12.77
CA GLY A 185 10.27 -17.04 -12.93
C GLY A 185 11.55 -17.70 -13.49
N LYS A 186 12.69 -17.22 -13.02
CA LYS A 186 14.01 -17.75 -13.41
C LYS A 186 14.37 -19.05 -12.67
N GLU A 187 14.21 -19.07 -11.35
CA GLU A 187 14.61 -20.18 -10.47
C GLU A 187 13.43 -20.72 -9.65
N ILE A 188 12.35 -19.94 -9.51
CA ILE A 188 11.17 -20.27 -8.74
C ILE A 188 10.01 -20.56 -9.69
N SER A 189 9.18 -21.53 -9.35
CA SER A 189 7.88 -21.74 -9.99
C SER A 189 6.81 -22.04 -8.95
N LEU A 190 5.57 -21.64 -9.28
CA LEU A 190 4.38 -21.96 -8.50
C LEU A 190 3.52 -22.91 -9.34
N GLU A 191 3.06 -24.00 -8.76
CA GLU A 191 2.26 -25.01 -9.41
C GLU A 191 1.00 -25.31 -8.62
N PHE A 192 -0.15 -25.21 -9.26
CA PHE A 192 -1.42 -25.60 -8.67
C PHE A 192 -1.65 -27.09 -8.88
N HIS A 193 -1.71 -27.82 -7.77
CA HIS A 193 -1.92 -29.26 -7.72
C HIS A 193 -2.76 -29.62 -6.49
N ASP A 194 -3.71 -30.57 -6.63
CA ASP A 194 -4.55 -31.07 -5.54
C ASP A 194 -5.17 -29.98 -4.65
N GLN A 195 -5.74 -28.93 -5.28
CA GLN A 195 -6.39 -27.80 -4.62
C GLN A 195 -5.45 -26.91 -3.79
N SER A 196 -4.15 -27.07 -3.93
CA SER A 196 -3.11 -26.32 -3.26
C SER A 196 -2.14 -25.69 -4.27
N VAL A 197 -1.27 -24.80 -3.78
CA VAL A 197 -0.20 -24.18 -4.55
C VAL A 197 1.14 -24.61 -3.96
N ASP A 198 1.94 -25.28 -4.74
CA ASP A 198 3.29 -25.70 -4.39
C ASP A 198 4.31 -24.69 -4.94
N LEU A 199 5.35 -24.42 -4.15
CA LEU A 199 6.51 -23.65 -4.58
C LEU A 199 7.67 -24.59 -4.86
N HIS A 200 8.20 -24.50 -6.07
CA HIS A 200 9.41 -25.22 -6.48
C HIS A 200 10.57 -24.22 -6.65
N LYS A 201 11.70 -24.51 -6.04
CA LYS A 201 12.92 -23.74 -6.22
C LYS A 201 14.11 -24.70 -6.28
N ARG A 202 14.79 -24.74 -7.44
CA ARG A 202 15.95 -25.63 -7.69
C ARG A 202 15.71 -27.06 -7.15
N ASP A 203 16.29 -27.37 -5.99
CA ASP A 203 16.40 -28.72 -5.42
C ASP A 203 15.32 -29.03 -4.38
N TYR A 204 14.39 -28.10 -4.09
CA TYR A 204 13.36 -28.34 -3.09
C TYR A 204 11.96 -27.88 -3.53
N THR A 205 10.98 -28.49 -2.91
CA THR A 205 9.56 -28.16 -3.07
C THR A 205 8.93 -27.90 -1.71
N ILE A 206 8.20 -26.79 -1.58
CA ILE A 206 7.34 -26.52 -0.44
C ILE A 206 5.92 -26.83 -0.89
N GLN A 207 5.40 -27.96 -0.47
CA GLN A 207 4.02 -28.34 -0.74
C GLN A 207 3.06 -27.49 0.09
N ASP A 208 1.92 -27.08 -0.51
CA ASP A 208 0.91 -26.24 0.14
C ASP A 208 1.51 -24.93 0.66
N PHE A 209 2.30 -24.25 -0.20
CA PHE A 209 3.11 -23.09 0.13
C PHE A 209 2.27 -21.91 0.61
N VAL A 210 1.12 -21.68 -0.01
CA VAL A 210 0.23 -20.56 0.29
C VAL A 210 -1.22 -21.02 0.31
N CYS A 211 -1.92 -20.68 1.39
CA CYS A 211 -3.36 -20.89 1.50
C CYS A 211 -4.03 -19.83 2.39
N LEU A 212 -5.32 -19.90 2.53
CA LEU A 212 -6.08 -19.11 3.50
C LEU A 212 -6.53 -20.02 4.64
N THR A 213 -6.48 -19.51 5.87
CA THR A 213 -7.05 -20.17 7.05
C THR A 213 -8.13 -19.32 7.67
N GLU A 214 -9.19 -19.97 8.12
CA GLU A 214 -10.35 -19.32 8.72
C GLU A 214 -10.73 -20.00 10.04
N GLU A 215 -11.08 -19.20 11.05
CA GLU A 215 -11.48 -19.66 12.37
C GLU A 215 -12.47 -18.71 13.04
N GLY A 216 -13.23 -19.20 14.03
CA GLY A 216 -14.15 -18.37 14.78
C GLY A 216 -13.43 -17.39 15.70
N ASN A 217 -13.93 -16.15 15.74
CA ASN A 217 -13.49 -15.11 16.66
C ASN A 217 -14.57 -14.83 17.71
N ALA A 218 -14.41 -15.39 18.91
CA ALA A 218 -15.26 -15.11 20.06
C ALA A 218 -14.82 -13.85 20.83
N GLY A 219 -13.77 -13.18 20.38
CA GLY A 219 -13.22 -11.95 20.94
C GLY A 219 -14.09 -10.73 20.71
N ASP A 220 -13.52 -9.57 21.01
CA ASP A 220 -14.12 -8.27 20.85
C ASP A 220 -13.23 -7.37 19.98
N THR A 221 -13.52 -6.06 19.88
CA THR A 221 -12.72 -5.14 19.08
C THR A 221 -11.32 -4.87 19.65
N TYR A 222 -11.04 -5.27 20.89
CA TYR A 222 -9.69 -5.20 21.48
C TYR A 222 -8.86 -6.45 21.18
N ASP A 223 -9.47 -7.64 21.34
CA ASP A 223 -8.71 -8.88 21.31
C ASP A 223 -9.41 -9.97 20.49
N PHE A 224 -8.63 -10.63 19.64
CA PHE A 224 -9.03 -11.94 19.15
C PHE A 224 -9.09 -12.93 20.31
N SER A 225 -10.14 -13.74 20.34
CA SER A 225 -10.24 -14.89 21.24
C SER A 225 -10.80 -16.09 20.49
N PRO A 226 -10.17 -17.26 20.56
CA PRO A 226 -10.69 -18.44 19.88
C PRO A 226 -12.03 -18.85 20.47
N LEU A 227 -12.89 -19.38 19.62
CA LEU A 227 -14.07 -20.09 20.10
C LEU A 227 -13.66 -21.51 20.52
N GLU A 228 -13.85 -21.86 21.80
CA GLU A 228 -13.49 -23.17 22.34
C GLU A 228 -14.21 -24.31 21.59
N GLY A 229 -13.43 -25.30 21.14
CA GLY A 229 -13.93 -26.44 20.37
C GLY A 229 -14.28 -26.14 18.91
N SER A 230 -14.00 -24.93 18.43
CA SER A 230 -14.16 -24.58 17.01
C SER A 230 -13.04 -25.15 16.16
N GLU A 231 -13.37 -25.53 14.94
CA GLU A 231 -12.42 -25.97 13.93
C GLU A 231 -11.73 -24.77 13.24
N VAL A 232 -10.49 -24.98 12.80
CA VAL A 232 -9.77 -24.10 11.86
C VAL A 232 -9.93 -24.66 10.47
N PHE A 233 -10.46 -23.88 9.55
CA PHE A 233 -10.67 -24.29 8.15
C PHE A 233 -9.47 -23.88 7.30
N ASN A 234 -8.91 -24.84 6.55
CA ASN A 234 -7.97 -24.55 5.47
C ASN A 234 -8.77 -24.37 4.19
N LEU A 235 -8.79 -23.16 3.67
CA LEU A 235 -9.55 -22.80 2.47
C LEU A 235 -8.80 -23.22 1.21
N ARG A 236 -9.42 -24.09 0.39
CA ARG A 236 -8.81 -24.71 -0.77
C ARG A 236 -9.29 -24.08 -2.07
N PHE A 237 -8.44 -24.10 -3.11
CA PHE A 237 -8.79 -23.62 -4.42
C PHE A 237 -9.29 -24.77 -5.28
N HIS A 238 -10.30 -24.53 -6.12
CA HIS A 238 -10.93 -25.55 -6.94
C HIS A 238 -10.70 -25.33 -8.44
N LYS A 239 -10.28 -24.13 -8.84
CA LYS A 239 -10.06 -23.76 -10.23
C LYS A 239 -8.84 -22.89 -10.36
N CYS A 240 -8.04 -23.16 -11.37
CA CYS A 240 -6.83 -22.43 -11.69
C CYS A 240 -6.81 -22.04 -13.16
N HIS A 241 -6.39 -20.82 -13.45
CA HIS A 241 -6.09 -20.35 -14.81
C HIS A 241 -4.74 -19.66 -14.80
N CYS A 242 -3.88 -20.02 -15.75
CA CYS A 242 -2.58 -19.40 -15.91
C CYS A 242 -2.48 -18.63 -17.23
N TYR A 243 -1.78 -17.52 -17.19
CA TYR A 243 -1.60 -16.61 -18.32
C TYR A 243 -0.15 -16.19 -18.46
N GLN A 244 0.27 -15.93 -19.70
CA GLN A 244 1.53 -15.27 -20.00
C GLN A 244 1.27 -13.77 -20.17
N GLY A 245 1.80 -12.95 -19.26
CA GLY A 245 1.93 -11.52 -19.44
C GLY A 245 3.24 -11.16 -20.13
N LYS A 246 3.47 -9.88 -20.40
CA LYS A 246 4.73 -9.42 -21.03
C LYS A 246 5.93 -9.59 -20.09
N ASN A 247 5.76 -9.24 -18.82
CA ASN A 247 6.85 -9.18 -17.84
C ASN A 247 6.70 -10.20 -16.71
N ASP A 248 5.60 -10.93 -16.66
CA ASP A 248 5.29 -11.90 -15.63
C ASP A 248 4.40 -13.04 -16.16
N GLN A 249 4.30 -14.09 -15.38
CA GLN A 249 3.28 -15.12 -15.54
C GLN A 249 2.30 -15.00 -14.39
N ILE A 250 1.03 -15.18 -14.68
CA ILE A 250 -0.09 -14.92 -13.77
C ILE A 250 -0.90 -16.19 -13.57
N MET A 251 -1.20 -16.52 -12.30
CA MET A 251 -2.05 -17.60 -11.86
C MET A 251 -3.27 -17.03 -11.14
N ILE A 252 -4.47 -17.32 -11.63
CA ILE A 252 -5.74 -16.92 -11.01
C ILE A 252 -6.39 -18.18 -10.42
N LEU A 253 -6.58 -18.15 -9.10
CA LEU A 253 -7.12 -19.23 -8.30
C LEU A 253 -8.50 -18.84 -7.77
N HIS A 254 -9.48 -19.71 -7.94
CA HIS A 254 -10.82 -19.52 -7.39
C HIS A 254 -11.09 -20.59 -6.32
N GLY A 255 -11.61 -20.17 -5.19
CA GLY A 255 -11.98 -21.03 -4.10
C GLY A 255 -13.39 -20.74 -3.58
N SER A 256 -13.99 -21.75 -2.99
CA SER A 256 -15.23 -21.65 -2.21
C SER A 256 -15.22 -22.70 -1.11
N SER A 257 -15.73 -22.33 0.06
CA SER A 257 -15.81 -23.22 1.21
C SER A 257 -17.14 -23.03 1.92
N GLN A 258 -17.66 -24.11 2.49
CA GLN A 258 -18.82 -24.02 3.37
C GLN A 258 -18.32 -23.72 4.77
N LEU A 259 -18.70 -22.55 5.31
CA LEU A 259 -18.30 -22.09 6.63
C LEU A 259 -19.54 -21.89 7.53
N PRO A 260 -19.39 -21.96 8.84
CA PRO A 260 -20.45 -21.55 9.75
C PRO A 260 -20.68 -20.04 9.67
N ALA A 261 -21.90 -19.59 9.40
CA ALA A 261 -22.24 -18.19 9.23
C ALA A 261 -22.02 -17.34 10.49
N THR A 262 -22.14 -17.93 11.68
CA THR A 262 -22.08 -17.26 12.99
C THR A 262 -21.37 -18.11 14.04
N LEU A 263 -21.02 -17.52 15.19
CA LEU A 263 -20.45 -18.25 16.31
C LEU A 263 -21.40 -19.35 16.83
N GLU A 264 -22.70 -19.11 16.78
CA GLU A 264 -23.70 -20.14 17.19
C GLU A 264 -23.66 -21.33 16.22
N ASN A 265 -23.65 -21.10 14.94
CA ASN A 265 -23.52 -22.14 13.93
C ASN A 265 -22.21 -22.93 14.08
N ARG A 266 -21.11 -22.25 14.49
CA ARG A 266 -19.83 -22.91 14.80
C ARG A 266 -19.95 -23.86 15.98
N LYS A 267 -20.63 -23.46 17.07
CA LYS A 267 -20.87 -24.32 18.21
C LYS A 267 -21.71 -25.54 17.83
N LEU A 268 -22.67 -25.36 16.92
CA LEU A 268 -23.51 -26.43 16.39
C LEU A 268 -22.84 -27.25 15.29
N LYS A 269 -21.60 -26.92 14.87
CA LYS A 269 -20.85 -27.51 13.76
C LYS A 269 -21.63 -27.47 12.43
N LYS A 270 -22.39 -26.41 12.22
CA LYS A 270 -23.24 -26.21 11.06
C LYS A 270 -22.54 -25.25 10.11
N SER A 271 -22.02 -25.75 8.96
CA SER A 271 -21.41 -24.97 7.88
C SER A 271 -22.48 -24.71 6.81
N ASP A 272 -23.17 -23.59 6.93
CA ASP A 272 -24.36 -23.24 6.12
C ASP A 272 -24.14 -22.02 5.20
N GLN A 273 -22.94 -21.40 5.24
CA GLN A 273 -22.62 -20.24 4.42
C GLN A 273 -21.55 -20.56 3.40
N THR A 274 -21.84 -20.34 2.12
CA THR A 274 -20.82 -20.41 1.08
C THR A 274 -19.97 -19.15 1.11
N PHE A 275 -18.68 -19.29 1.38
CA PHE A 275 -17.67 -18.24 1.33
C PHE A 275 -16.83 -18.41 0.07
N THR A 276 -16.81 -17.38 -0.80
CA THR A 276 -16.06 -17.38 -2.07
C THR A 276 -14.88 -16.43 -2.00
N TYR A 277 -13.78 -16.84 -2.58
CA TYR A 277 -12.54 -16.06 -2.58
C TYR A 277 -11.74 -16.32 -3.86
N GLN A 278 -10.93 -15.35 -4.22
CA GLN A 278 -10.00 -15.44 -5.35
C GLN A 278 -8.60 -15.04 -4.87
N MET A 279 -7.60 -15.76 -5.33
CA MET A 279 -6.19 -15.35 -5.18
C MET A 279 -5.57 -15.25 -6.58
N THR A 280 -4.93 -14.13 -6.85
CA THR A 280 -4.10 -13.96 -8.04
C THR A 280 -2.65 -13.92 -7.59
N LEU A 281 -1.82 -14.79 -8.18
CA LEU A 281 -0.37 -14.80 -7.97
C LEU A 281 0.30 -14.48 -9.30
N SER A 282 1.33 -13.67 -9.27
CA SER A 282 2.20 -13.46 -10.43
C SER A 282 3.66 -13.62 -10.04
N ILE A 283 4.46 -14.06 -10.99
CA ILE A 283 5.91 -14.21 -10.83
C ILE A 283 6.62 -13.60 -12.04
N ASN A 284 7.60 -12.73 -11.78
CA ASN A 284 8.40 -12.11 -12.82
C ASN A 284 9.75 -12.83 -13.04
N GLU A 285 10.50 -12.42 -14.05
CA GLU A 285 11.83 -12.99 -14.38
C GLU A 285 12.89 -12.84 -13.27
N LYS A 286 12.63 -12.00 -12.24
CA LYS A 286 13.50 -11.81 -11.08
C LYS A 286 13.07 -12.65 -9.87
N ASP A 287 12.16 -13.61 -10.08
CA ASP A 287 11.58 -14.45 -9.03
C ASP A 287 10.81 -13.68 -7.93
N GLN A 288 10.37 -12.47 -8.24
CA GLN A 288 9.49 -11.71 -7.35
C GLN A 288 8.06 -12.19 -7.53
N ILE A 289 7.44 -12.59 -6.44
CA ILE A 289 6.05 -13.04 -6.41
C ILE A 289 5.19 -11.87 -5.92
N SER A 290 4.11 -11.58 -6.64
CA SER A 290 3.08 -10.64 -6.19
C SER A 290 1.77 -11.38 -6.03
N GLY A 291 1.01 -11.04 -5.01
CA GLY A 291 -0.27 -11.67 -4.73
C GLY A 291 -1.37 -10.66 -4.45
N THR A 292 -2.59 -11.01 -4.86
CA THR A 292 -3.82 -10.29 -4.52
C THR A 292 -4.85 -11.30 -4.05
N ILE A 293 -5.48 -11.03 -2.91
CA ILE A 293 -6.58 -11.84 -2.36
C ILE A 293 -7.83 -10.98 -2.37
N SER A 294 -8.93 -11.48 -2.93
CA SER A 294 -10.21 -10.79 -2.96
C SER A 294 -11.34 -11.70 -2.52
N PHE A 295 -12.24 -11.18 -1.70
CA PHE A 295 -13.43 -11.90 -1.22
C PHE A 295 -14.55 -10.94 -0.85
N LEU A 296 -15.78 -11.45 -0.83
CA LEU A 296 -16.94 -10.77 -0.24
C LEU A 296 -17.18 -11.37 1.14
N ASN A 297 -17.05 -10.55 2.20
CA ASN A 297 -17.29 -11.06 3.55
C ASN A 297 -18.77 -11.27 3.81
N ASN A 298 -19.15 -12.53 4.14
CA ASN A 298 -20.51 -12.95 4.47
C ASN A 298 -20.55 -13.92 5.66
N VAL A 299 -19.47 -13.93 6.46
CA VAL A 299 -19.33 -14.70 7.69
C VAL A 299 -19.10 -13.75 8.85
N ASP A 300 -19.77 -13.99 9.96
CA ASP A 300 -19.67 -13.17 11.17
C ASP A 300 -18.67 -13.74 12.17
N SER A 301 -18.06 -12.83 12.93
CA SER A 301 -17.22 -13.17 14.08
C SER A 301 -16.19 -14.25 13.75
N HIS A 302 -15.34 -13.94 12.78
CA HIS A 302 -14.30 -14.85 12.30
C HIS A 302 -12.97 -14.13 12.07
N ARG A 303 -11.90 -14.88 12.07
CA ARG A 303 -10.55 -14.43 11.67
C ARG A 303 -10.14 -15.15 10.39
N LEU A 304 -9.83 -14.38 9.33
CA LEU A 304 -9.29 -14.88 8.08
C LEU A 304 -7.81 -14.48 7.97
N ARG A 305 -6.94 -15.44 7.66
CA ARG A 305 -5.50 -15.23 7.59
C ARG A 305 -4.92 -15.78 6.28
N LEU A 306 -3.92 -15.07 5.74
CA LEU A 306 -3.01 -15.62 4.74
C LEU A 306 -1.98 -16.48 5.46
N GLN A 307 -1.83 -17.73 5.06
CA GLN A 307 -0.82 -18.66 5.55
C GLN A 307 0.26 -18.88 4.50
N LEU A 308 1.51 -18.73 4.92
CA LEU A 308 2.70 -19.09 4.16
C LEU A 308 3.45 -20.21 4.88
N LYS A 309 3.87 -21.22 4.14
CA LYS A 309 4.63 -22.35 4.68
C LYS A 309 6.09 -22.24 4.30
N THR A 310 6.99 -22.50 5.24
CA THR A 310 8.42 -22.56 5.06
C THR A 310 8.90 -24.01 4.90
N LEU A 311 10.12 -24.20 4.42
CA LEU A 311 10.74 -25.52 4.28
C LEU A 311 11.01 -26.14 5.66
N ASP A 312 11.58 -25.35 6.58
CA ASP A 312 11.94 -25.74 7.95
C ASP A 312 11.19 -24.91 8.98
N ASP A 313 11.28 -25.28 10.26
CA ASP A 313 10.68 -24.52 11.34
C ASP A 313 11.26 -23.11 11.45
N ILE A 314 10.40 -22.12 11.64
CA ILE A 314 10.76 -20.71 11.77
C ILE A 314 11.46 -20.50 13.13
N LYS A 315 12.69 -20.03 13.10
CA LYS A 315 13.48 -19.72 14.31
C LYS A 315 13.06 -18.41 14.96
N HIS A 316 12.82 -17.40 14.15
CA HIS A 316 12.35 -16.09 14.55
C HIS A 316 11.76 -15.34 13.37
N ALA A 317 11.01 -14.29 13.67
CA ALA A 317 10.50 -13.36 12.67
C ALA A 317 11.26 -12.03 12.79
N LYS A 318 11.66 -11.45 11.63
CA LYS A 318 12.23 -10.11 11.52
C LYS A 318 11.14 -9.17 11.03
N ALA A 319 10.57 -8.37 11.93
CA ALA A 319 9.48 -7.46 11.64
C ALA A 319 10.00 -6.04 11.38
N GLY A 320 9.51 -5.42 10.31
CA GLY A 320 9.71 -4.00 10.07
C GLY A 320 9.04 -3.18 11.17
N VAL A 321 9.73 -2.14 11.62
CA VAL A 321 9.24 -1.11 12.55
C VAL A 321 9.64 0.26 12.00
N PRO A 322 9.11 1.38 12.51
CA PRO A 322 9.62 2.70 12.14
C PRO A 322 11.14 2.76 12.34
N TYR A 323 11.86 3.14 11.28
CA TYR A 323 13.33 3.31 11.25
C TYR A 323 14.17 2.04 11.43
N GLY A 324 13.61 0.84 11.22
CA GLY A 324 14.42 -0.37 11.31
C GLY A 324 13.64 -1.66 11.33
N PHE A 325 14.24 -2.66 11.98
CA PHE A 325 13.71 -4.01 12.11
C PHE A 325 13.90 -4.52 13.54
N ILE A 326 13.01 -5.40 13.95
CA ILE A 326 13.10 -6.10 15.23
C ILE A 326 12.98 -7.61 15.02
N ASN A 327 13.88 -8.36 15.66
CA ASN A 327 13.81 -9.81 15.68
C ASN A 327 12.96 -10.26 16.87
N ARG A 328 11.89 -11.00 16.59
CA ARG A 328 10.97 -11.53 17.60
C ARG A 328 10.97 -13.05 17.61
N LYS A 329 11.07 -13.62 18.82
CA LYS A 329 10.93 -15.04 19.06
C LYS A 329 9.61 -15.30 19.78
N ASN A 330 8.99 -16.42 19.47
CA ASN A 330 7.78 -16.84 20.17
C ASN A 330 8.05 -17.02 21.66
N LYS A 331 7.07 -16.56 22.44
CA LYS A 331 7.06 -16.74 23.89
C LYS A 331 6.10 -17.90 24.21
N SER A 332 6.56 -18.89 24.95
CA SER A 332 5.72 -19.93 25.52
C SER A 332 5.68 -19.73 27.03
N VAL A 333 4.49 -19.44 27.55
CA VAL A 333 4.31 -19.27 28.99
C VAL A 333 3.37 -20.38 29.46
N GLN A 334 3.95 -21.37 30.13
CA GLN A 334 3.16 -22.40 30.84
C GLN A 334 2.53 -21.77 32.07
N ASN A 335 1.27 -22.19 32.39
CA ASN A 335 0.53 -21.70 33.56
C ASN A 335 0.41 -20.16 33.61
N TRP A 336 0.23 -19.52 32.46
CA TRP A 336 0.16 -18.08 32.33
C TRP A 336 -0.82 -17.38 33.29
N LYS A 337 -1.95 -18.04 33.66
CA LYS A 337 -2.96 -17.53 34.60
C LYS A 337 -2.41 -17.22 35.98
N GLN A 338 -1.24 -17.75 36.34
CA GLN A 338 -0.60 -17.48 37.65
C GLN A 338 0.22 -16.17 37.60
N ALA A 339 0.70 -15.77 36.43
CA ALA A 339 1.62 -14.65 36.27
C ALA A 339 1.02 -13.45 35.51
N TYR A 340 -0.03 -13.69 34.74
CA TYR A 340 -0.62 -12.68 33.84
C TYR A 340 -2.15 -12.67 33.96
N ALA A 341 -2.73 -11.48 33.85
CA ALA A 341 -4.18 -11.28 33.80
C ALA A 341 -4.77 -11.67 32.42
N GLU A 342 -3.94 -11.66 31.39
CA GLU A 342 -4.28 -12.02 30.02
C GLU A 342 -3.26 -13.00 29.46
N MET A 343 -3.67 -13.87 28.56
CA MET A 343 -2.78 -14.83 27.92
C MET A 343 -1.74 -14.10 27.05
N PRO A 344 -0.43 -14.31 27.27
CA PRO A 344 0.59 -13.84 26.35
C PRO A 344 0.44 -14.53 25.00
N VAL A 345 0.06 -13.77 23.98
CA VAL A 345 -0.09 -14.24 22.60
C VAL A 345 1.18 -14.01 21.79
N ASN A 346 1.36 -14.75 20.70
CA ASN A 346 2.45 -14.57 19.74
C ASN A 346 2.02 -13.79 18.50
N VAL A 347 0.86 -13.16 18.57
CA VAL A 347 0.41 -12.20 17.58
C VAL A 347 1.14 -10.88 17.81
N GLU A 348 1.81 -10.37 16.80
CA GLU A 348 2.68 -9.20 16.91
C GLU A 348 2.46 -8.25 15.73
N PRO A 349 2.63 -6.93 15.92
CA PRO A 349 2.51 -5.97 14.84
C PRO A 349 3.78 -5.89 13.99
N PHE A 350 3.62 -5.47 12.72
CA PHE A 350 4.71 -5.13 11.83
C PHE A 350 4.38 -3.91 10.95
N GLU A 351 5.42 -3.25 10.44
CA GLU A 351 5.31 -2.14 9.50
C GLU A 351 5.83 -2.55 8.12
N LYS A 352 4.92 -2.76 7.18
CA LYS A 352 5.16 -3.07 5.76
C LYS A 352 5.89 -4.39 5.45
N THR A 353 6.88 -4.78 6.23
CA THR A 353 7.68 -5.99 5.97
C THR A 353 7.73 -6.92 7.17
N ILE A 354 7.63 -8.20 6.88
CA ILE A 354 7.86 -9.29 7.83
C ILE A 354 8.64 -10.40 7.13
N SER A 355 9.70 -10.87 7.76
CA SER A 355 10.50 -12.00 7.26
C SER A 355 10.40 -13.18 8.23
N ALA A 356 10.11 -14.36 7.70
CA ALA A 356 10.20 -15.63 8.42
C ALA A 356 11.57 -16.25 8.17
N LEU A 357 12.37 -16.41 9.22
CA LEU A 357 13.72 -16.94 9.13
C LEU A 357 13.77 -18.37 9.65
N THR A 358 14.25 -19.26 8.78
CA THR A 358 14.53 -20.68 9.09
C THR A 358 16.05 -20.93 9.07
N PRO A 359 16.55 -22.14 9.37
CA PRO A 359 17.97 -22.46 9.21
C PRO A 359 18.52 -22.28 7.80
N THR A 360 17.68 -22.49 6.77
CA THR A 360 18.13 -22.59 5.37
C THR A 360 17.50 -21.53 4.47
N GLN A 361 16.44 -20.87 4.93
CA GLN A 361 15.60 -20.03 4.08
C GLN A 361 15.10 -18.80 4.82
N GLU A 362 14.90 -17.71 4.08
CA GLU A 362 14.12 -16.54 4.50
C GLU A 362 12.97 -16.29 3.51
N ILE A 363 11.76 -16.16 4.03
CA ILE A 363 10.61 -15.71 3.26
C ILE A 363 10.27 -14.30 3.72
N ASP A 364 10.42 -13.33 2.81
CA ASP A 364 10.07 -11.95 3.05
C ASP A 364 8.66 -11.67 2.49
N VAL A 365 7.86 -10.99 3.27
CA VAL A 365 6.55 -10.48 2.87
C VAL A 365 6.55 -8.97 2.97
N PHE A 366 6.07 -8.31 1.92
CA PHE A 366 5.75 -6.89 1.94
C PHE A 366 4.25 -6.71 1.72
N THR A 367 3.61 -5.90 2.56
CA THR A 367 2.23 -5.45 2.40
C THR A 367 1.98 -4.16 3.16
N THR A 368 1.07 -3.34 2.66
CA THR A 368 0.54 -2.16 3.37
C THR A 368 -0.87 -2.40 3.93
N ASP A 369 -1.48 -3.54 3.61
CA ASP A 369 -2.89 -3.80 3.79
C ASP A 369 -3.20 -4.54 5.11
N THR A 370 -2.17 -5.05 5.78
CA THR A 370 -2.29 -5.65 7.12
C THR A 370 -1.08 -5.31 7.99
N LYS A 371 -1.26 -5.41 9.31
CA LYS A 371 -0.28 -4.98 10.31
C LYS A 371 0.02 -6.04 11.37
N GLU A 372 -0.57 -7.22 11.26
CA GLU A 372 -0.51 -8.25 12.28
C GLU A 372 -0.04 -9.57 11.70
N TYR A 373 0.90 -10.21 12.39
CA TYR A 373 1.40 -11.54 12.05
C TYR A 373 1.49 -12.45 13.27
N GLU A 374 1.51 -13.74 13.01
CA GLU A 374 1.82 -14.80 13.95
C GLU A 374 2.65 -15.87 13.24
N TYR A 375 3.57 -16.55 13.93
CA TYR A 375 4.22 -17.71 13.37
C TYR A 375 4.28 -18.86 14.38
N LYS A 376 4.27 -20.09 13.86
CA LYS A 376 4.46 -21.30 14.65
C LYS A 376 4.95 -22.43 13.74
N ASP A 377 5.92 -23.19 14.21
CA ASP A 377 6.51 -24.30 13.45
C ASP A 377 6.94 -23.81 12.05
N LYS A 378 6.39 -24.37 10.98
CA LYS A 378 6.68 -23.99 9.58
C LYS A 378 5.75 -22.95 9.00
N PHE A 379 4.88 -22.32 9.78
CA PHE A 379 3.85 -21.46 9.26
C PHE A 379 4.01 -20.02 9.73
N LEU A 380 3.88 -19.09 8.78
CA LEU A 380 3.71 -17.67 9.01
C LEU A 380 2.27 -17.30 8.60
N TRP A 381 1.54 -16.65 9.50
CA TRP A 381 0.21 -16.12 9.22
C TRP A 381 0.20 -14.60 9.24
N LEU A 382 -0.55 -14.02 8.32
CA LEU A 382 -0.89 -12.59 8.29
C LEU A 382 -2.40 -12.47 8.47
N THR A 383 -2.85 -11.73 9.47
CA THR A 383 -4.28 -11.51 9.71
C THR A 383 -4.82 -10.56 8.65
N LEU A 384 -5.74 -11.01 7.83
CA LEU A 384 -6.41 -10.21 6.81
C LEU A 384 -7.58 -9.44 7.41
N ILE A 385 -8.47 -10.15 8.11
CA ILE A 385 -9.55 -9.59 8.91
C ILE A 385 -9.76 -10.39 10.20
N ALA A 386 -10.24 -9.71 11.24
CA ALA A 386 -10.73 -10.30 12.47
C ALA A 386 -12.03 -9.57 12.85
N THR A 387 -13.17 -10.13 12.43
CA THR A 387 -14.48 -9.52 12.64
C THR A 387 -15.08 -9.91 14.00
N THR A 388 -15.87 -9.02 14.58
CA THR A 388 -16.53 -9.22 15.87
C THR A 388 -17.84 -8.44 15.93
N ASP A 389 -18.69 -8.75 16.89
CA ASP A 389 -20.00 -8.12 17.10
C ASP A 389 -20.03 -7.13 18.27
N SER A 390 -18.92 -7.01 19.01
CA SER A 390 -18.96 -6.30 20.29
C SER A 390 -17.65 -5.58 20.59
N LEU A 391 -17.78 -4.48 21.32
CA LEU A 391 -16.71 -3.80 22.04
C LEU A 391 -16.79 -4.21 23.51
N GLY A 392 -15.69 -4.74 24.05
CA GLY A 392 -15.50 -4.94 25.48
C GLY A 392 -16.25 -6.12 26.09
N LYS A 393 -16.09 -7.33 25.57
CA LYS A 393 -16.64 -8.54 26.19
C LYS A 393 -16.01 -8.80 27.56
N PRO A 394 -16.81 -9.16 28.59
CA PRO A 394 -16.32 -9.25 29.97
C PRO A 394 -15.52 -10.51 30.30
N ASP A 395 -15.62 -11.54 29.48
CA ASP A 395 -15.00 -12.85 29.77
C ASP A 395 -14.61 -13.55 28.47
N LEU A 396 -13.31 -13.57 28.16
CA LEU A 396 -12.76 -14.22 26.99
C LEU A 396 -11.78 -15.33 27.39
N VAL A 397 -11.62 -16.36 26.56
CA VAL A 397 -10.67 -17.46 26.79
C VAL A 397 -9.26 -16.95 27.09
N TYR A 398 -8.82 -15.91 26.35
CA TYR A 398 -7.50 -15.31 26.54
C TYR A 398 -7.48 -14.16 27.56
N ARG A 399 -8.63 -13.68 28.01
CA ARG A 399 -8.79 -12.62 29.01
C ARG A 399 -9.95 -12.94 29.95
N PRO A 400 -9.80 -13.97 30.80
CA PRO A 400 -10.89 -14.45 31.65
C PRO A 400 -11.20 -13.48 32.79
N GLY A 401 -12.51 -13.31 33.06
CA GLY A 401 -13.00 -12.57 34.20
C GLY A 401 -12.75 -11.06 34.19
N ARG A 402 -12.40 -10.49 33.07
CA ARG A 402 -12.27 -9.03 32.93
C ARG A 402 -12.64 -8.55 31.52
N ALA A 403 -13.21 -7.37 31.45
CA ALA A 403 -13.41 -6.66 30.19
C ALA A 403 -12.17 -5.83 29.81
N SER A 404 -11.99 -5.56 28.52
CA SER A 404 -11.03 -4.57 28.05
C SER A 404 -11.61 -3.17 28.16
N GLY A 405 -10.75 -2.17 28.35
CA GLY A 405 -11.10 -0.75 28.32
C GLY A 405 -11.64 -0.19 29.64
N ASP A 406 -12.55 -0.85 30.34
CA ASP A 406 -13.05 -0.38 31.62
C ASP A 406 -12.64 -1.31 32.76
N THR A 407 -11.74 -0.84 33.59
CA THR A 407 -11.26 -1.54 34.79
C THR A 407 -12.00 -1.10 36.06
N THR A 408 -13.04 -0.26 35.94
CA THR A 408 -13.73 0.28 37.10
C THR A 408 -14.62 -0.80 37.73
N LYS A 409 -14.68 -0.84 39.08
CA LYS A 409 -15.54 -1.74 39.85
C LYS A 409 -17.04 -1.45 39.70
N LYS A 410 -17.40 -0.45 38.89
CA LYS A 410 -18.80 0.03 38.75
C LYS A 410 -19.62 -0.69 37.69
N GLY A 411 -19.05 -1.67 37.04
CA GLY A 411 -19.70 -2.39 35.95
C GLY A 411 -19.16 -1.95 34.59
N HIS A 412 -19.11 -2.89 33.68
CA HIS A 412 -18.65 -2.73 32.33
C HIS A 412 -19.83 -2.63 31.38
N VAL A 413 -19.78 -1.69 30.43
CA VAL A 413 -20.79 -1.59 29.39
C VAL A 413 -20.22 -2.22 28.11
N MET A 414 -20.76 -3.38 27.76
CA MET A 414 -20.54 -3.98 26.45
C MET A 414 -21.36 -3.24 25.42
N MET A 415 -20.74 -2.88 24.30
CA MET A 415 -21.41 -2.22 23.19
C MET A 415 -21.45 -3.12 21.96
N ASP A 416 -22.60 -3.16 21.29
CA ASP A 416 -22.71 -3.84 20.01
C ASP A 416 -21.96 -3.06 18.93
N THR A 417 -21.23 -3.78 18.07
CA THR A 417 -20.47 -3.23 16.95
C THR A 417 -20.78 -3.99 15.65
N PRO A 418 -22.04 -3.91 15.14
CA PRO A 418 -22.45 -4.65 13.95
C PRO A 418 -21.63 -4.30 12.70
N ASP A 419 -21.12 -3.07 12.56
CA ASP A 419 -20.28 -2.66 11.44
C ASP A 419 -18.91 -3.35 11.47
N ALA A 420 -18.40 -3.72 12.66
CA ALA A 420 -17.15 -4.46 12.80
C ALA A 420 -17.24 -5.91 12.26
N GLN A 421 -18.43 -6.39 11.91
CA GLN A 421 -18.61 -7.65 11.18
C GLN A 421 -18.24 -7.55 9.69
N LEU A 422 -18.09 -6.36 9.13
CA LEU A 422 -17.74 -6.12 7.73
C LEU A 422 -18.65 -6.86 6.73
N ARG A 423 -19.93 -7.03 7.05
CA ARG A 423 -20.89 -7.80 6.24
C ARG A 423 -21.06 -7.21 4.84
N LYS A 424 -21.04 -8.08 3.83
CA LYS A 424 -21.22 -7.72 2.41
C LYS A 424 -20.21 -6.70 1.88
N GLN A 425 -19.06 -6.57 2.54
CA GLN A 425 -17.97 -5.75 2.03
C GLN A 425 -17.07 -6.58 1.10
N ALA A 426 -16.80 -6.05 -0.07
CA ALA A 426 -15.77 -6.57 -0.97
C ALA A 426 -14.41 -6.09 -0.46
N ILE A 427 -13.54 -7.04 -0.14
CA ILE A 427 -12.26 -6.78 0.49
C ILE A 427 -11.15 -7.33 -0.40
N THR A 428 -10.09 -6.57 -0.56
CA THR A 428 -8.92 -6.94 -1.34
C THR A 428 -7.65 -6.63 -0.55
N PHE A 429 -6.71 -7.59 -0.55
CA PHE A 429 -5.37 -7.45 0.03
C PHE A 429 -4.32 -7.70 -1.04
N LYS A 430 -3.27 -6.88 -1.01
CA LYS A 430 -2.10 -7.04 -1.88
C LYS A 430 -0.86 -7.37 -1.05
N PHE A 431 -0.02 -8.23 -1.57
CA PHE A 431 1.25 -8.59 -0.94
C PHE A 431 2.32 -8.93 -1.99
N HIS A 432 3.57 -8.84 -1.58
CA HIS A 432 4.71 -9.25 -2.38
C HIS A 432 5.57 -10.20 -1.55
N LEU A 433 6.17 -11.20 -2.22
CA LEU A 433 6.99 -12.21 -1.58
C LEU A 433 8.36 -12.30 -2.26
N ASN A 434 9.39 -12.52 -1.44
CA ASN A 434 10.68 -13.03 -1.89
C ASN A 434 11.02 -14.30 -1.12
N VAL A 435 11.59 -15.29 -1.81
CA VAL A 435 12.04 -16.54 -1.21
C VAL A 435 13.54 -16.64 -1.42
N ASN A 436 14.30 -16.48 -0.34
CA ASN A 436 15.76 -16.36 -0.36
C ASN A 436 16.41 -17.57 0.31
N GLU A 437 17.62 -17.89 -0.13
CA GLU A 437 18.53 -18.80 0.55
C GLU A 437 19.37 -17.99 1.54
N GLY A 438 19.14 -18.20 2.84
CA GLY A 438 19.78 -17.44 3.90
C GLY A 438 19.19 -16.06 4.17
N GLU A 439 19.70 -15.41 5.18
CA GLU A 439 19.19 -14.15 5.71
C GLU A 439 19.63 -12.94 4.87
N ARG A 440 18.69 -12.09 4.50
CA ARG A 440 18.96 -10.81 3.85
C ARG A 440 19.36 -9.74 4.86
N SER A 441 20.23 -8.82 4.44
CA SER A 441 20.58 -7.65 5.25
C SER A 441 19.40 -6.71 5.40
N GLU A 442 19.37 -5.97 6.49
CA GLU A 442 18.37 -4.92 6.75
C GLU A 442 18.37 -3.83 5.66
N ASP A 443 19.54 -3.51 5.11
CA ASP A 443 19.70 -2.62 3.97
C ASP A 443 18.97 -3.13 2.71
N ASN A 444 19.17 -4.40 2.37
CA ASN A 444 18.49 -5.02 1.23
C ASN A 444 16.96 -5.07 1.41
N LEU A 445 16.49 -5.36 2.62
CA LEU A 445 15.05 -5.33 2.94
C LEU A 445 14.48 -3.92 2.85
N SER A 446 15.22 -2.91 3.33
CA SER A 446 14.81 -1.50 3.24
C SER A 446 14.76 -1.02 1.80
N ASN A 447 15.75 -1.34 0.97
CA ASN A 447 15.75 -1.02 -0.45
C ASN A 447 14.57 -1.68 -1.19
N TRP A 448 14.25 -2.93 -0.88
CA TRP A 448 13.10 -3.63 -1.46
C TRP A 448 11.78 -2.97 -1.02
N ARG A 449 11.62 -2.67 0.27
CA ARG A 449 10.48 -1.92 0.82
C ARG A 449 10.27 -0.58 0.11
N GLU A 450 11.33 0.20 -0.06
CA GLU A 450 11.26 1.51 -0.70
C GLU A 450 10.85 1.43 -2.18
N GLN A 451 11.28 0.40 -2.90
CA GLN A 451 10.85 0.17 -4.29
C GLN A 451 9.35 -0.12 -4.38
N LEU A 452 8.79 -0.87 -3.43
CA LEU A 452 7.39 -1.28 -3.43
C LEU A 452 6.42 -0.22 -2.89
N VAL A 453 6.90 0.70 -2.04
CA VAL A 453 6.07 1.79 -1.46
C VAL A 453 5.86 2.93 -2.45
N GLN A 454 6.62 3.00 -3.54
CA GLN A 454 6.58 4.16 -4.44
C GLN A 454 5.21 4.34 -5.10
N PRO A 455 4.54 5.50 -4.92
CA PRO A 455 3.23 5.74 -5.52
C PRO A 455 3.33 5.87 -7.05
N ASP A 456 2.24 5.51 -7.72
CA ASP A 456 2.08 5.66 -9.17
C ASP A 456 1.41 7.01 -9.47
N ILE A 457 2.19 8.11 -9.39
CA ILE A 457 1.70 9.46 -9.67
C ILE A 457 1.82 9.72 -11.17
N SER A 458 0.66 9.86 -11.82
CA SER A 458 0.58 10.13 -13.25
C SER A 458 -0.50 11.16 -13.58
N TYR A 459 -0.32 11.89 -14.67
CA TYR A 459 -1.30 12.85 -15.17
C TYR A 459 -1.34 12.87 -16.71
N GLN A 460 -2.54 12.81 -17.26
CA GLN A 460 -2.82 12.98 -18.69
C GLN A 460 -3.71 14.21 -18.88
N ARG A 461 -3.28 15.16 -19.71
CA ARG A 461 -4.14 16.26 -20.12
C ARG A 461 -5.06 15.79 -21.24
N GLN A 462 -6.35 15.61 -20.93
CA GLN A 462 -7.32 15.09 -21.90
C GLN A 462 -8.71 15.76 -21.72
N PHE A 463 -9.61 15.58 -22.70
CA PHE A 463 -10.92 16.24 -22.74
C PHE A 463 -12.07 15.23 -22.89
N LEU A 464 -11.83 13.94 -22.69
CA LEU A 464 -12.85 12.90 -22.88
C LEU A 464 -13.88 12.83 -21.74
N ASN A 465 -13.50 13.28 -20.54
CA ASN A 465 -14.32 13.24 -19.32
C ASN A 465 -14.49 14.63 -18.65
N LEU A 466 -14.57 15.68 -19.45
CA LEU A 466 -14.63 17.08 -18.96
C LEU A 466 -15.70 17.33 -17.90
N PHE A 467 -16.81 16.60 -17.96
CA PHE A 467 -17.93 16.77 -17.04
C PHE A 467 -17.91 15.83 -15.84
N MET A 468 -17.06 14.80 -15.86
CA MET A 468 -16.91 13.87 -14.75
C MET A 468 -16.12 14.50 -13.59
N TYR A 469 -15.12 15.33 -13.91
CA TYR A 469 -14.27 16.02 -12.93
C TYR A 469 -14.44 17.54 -13.05
N ARG A 470 -15.67 18.01 -12.86
CA ARG A 470 -16.05 19.43 -13.05
C ARG A 470 -15.21 20.42 -12.23
N ILE A 471 -14.80 20.04 -11.03
CA ILE A 471 -14.03 20.92 -10.14
C ILE A 471 -12.63 21.13 -10.72
N ASP A 472 -11.95 20.08 -11.13
CA ASP A 472 -10.58 20.14 -11.68
C ASP A 472 -10.52 20.97 -12.97
N ASN A 473 -11.55 20.89 -13.80
CA ASN A 473 -11.64 21.63 -15.05
C ASN A 473 -12.00 23.11 -14.89
N LYS A 474 -12.61 23.50 -13.77
CA LYS A 474 -12.99 24.88 -13.48
C LYS A 474 -11.96 25.66 -12.67
N ILE A 475 -10.98 24.99 -12.05
CA ILE A 475 -9.91 25.68 -11.33
C ILE A 475 -8.99 26.34 -12.36
N SER A 476 -9.02 27.67 -12.41
CA SER A 476 -8.07 28.44 -13.20
C SER A 476 -6.72 28.47 -12.50
N THR A 477 -5.66 28.13 -13.21
CA THR A 477 -4.29 28.21 -12.72
C THR A 477 -3.67 29.60 -12.93
N GLY A 478 -4.42 30.54 -13.50
CA GLY A 478 -3.96 31.89 -13.84
C GLY A 478 -3.20 31.95 -15.17
N ASN A 479 -2.71 33.14 -15.52
CA ASN A 479 -1.86 33.32 -16.71
C ASN A 479 -0.46 32.80 -16.42
N ILE A 480 -0.20 31.55 -16.81
CA ILE A 480 1.12 30.97 -16.73
C ILE A 480 1.93 31.46 -17.93
N GLN A 481 2.96 32.26 -17.68
CA GLN A 481 3.93 32.59 -18.74
C GLN A 481 4.68 31.30 -19.09
N THR A 482 4.62 30.89 -20.34
CA THR A 482 5.27 29.68 -20.85
C THR A 482 6.78 29.85 -20.84
N THR A 483 7.42 29.28 -19.85
CA THR A 483 8.85 28.95 -19.93
C THR A 483 8.93 27.53 -20.47
N GLU A 484 9.76 27.30 -21.47
CA GLU A 484 9.93 25.97 -22.06
C GLU A 484 10.59 25.04 -21.02
N LEU A 485 9.79 24.18 -20.40
CA LEU A 485 10.28 23.21 -19.44
C LEU A 485 10.83 21.97 -20.15
N LYS A 486 11.89 21.39 -19.59
CA LYS A 486 12.42 20.12 -20.08
C LYS A 486 11.40 19.00 -19.86
N ARG A 487 11.30 18.10 -20.82
CA ARG A 487 10.42 16.91 -20.75
C ARG A 487 10.82 15.89 -19.67
N THR A 488 12.03 16.02 -19.14
CA THR A 488 12.58 15.26 -18.02
C THR A 488 13.30 16.22 -17.08
N PHE A 489 13.04 16.07 -15.78
CA PHE A 489 13.63 16.93 -14.75
C PHE A 489 13.90 16.13 -13.47
N SER A 490 15.00 16.43 -12.80
CA SER A 490 15.34 15.97 -11.45
C SER A 490 15.71 17.16 -10.57
N LEU A 491 15.16 17.21 -9.38
CA LEU A 491 15.57 18.20 -8.36
C LEU A 491 16.79 17.71 -7.60
N LEU A 492 16.73 16.47 -7.11
CA LEU A 492 17.78 15.80 -6.35
C LEU A 492 17.69 14.29 -6.61
N GLU A 493 18.85 13.65 -6.68
CA GLU A 493 18.95 12.22 -6.81
C GLU A 493 20.07 11.69 -5.91
N PHE A 494 19.74 10.75 -5.05
CA PHE A 494 20.66 10.12 -4.12
C PHE A 494 21.00 8.69 -4.53
N GLN A 495 22.16 8.21 -4.08
CA GLN A 495 22.60 6.83 -4.33
C GLN A 495 21.72 5.79 -3.64
N LYS A 496 21.79 4.54 -4.11
CA LYS A 496 20.95 3.43 -3.59
C LYS A 496 21.11 3.15 -2.10
N ASP A 497 22.32 3.31 -1.57
CA ASP A 497 22.67 2.96 -0.18
C ASP A 497 22.28 4.05 0.83
N CYS A 498 21.45 4.99 0.41
CA CYS A 498 20.98 6.10 1.22
C CYS A 498 19.46 5.97 1.43
N HIS A 499 19.02 5.81 2.67
CA HIS A 499 17.60 5.74 2.99
C HIS A 499 17.07 7.11 3.39
N VAL A 500 15.97 7.53 2.75
CA VAL A 500 15.34 8.82 3.00
C VAL A 500 13.90 8.58 3.44
N SER A 501 13.59 8.98 4.67
CA SER A 501 12.25 8.84 5.23
C SER A 501 11.30 9.95 4.79
N SER A 502 11.82 11.16 4.52
CA SER A 502 10.97 12.26 4.07
C SER A 502 11.75 13.40 3.41
N VAL A 503 11.07 14.08 2.47
CA VAL A 503 11.49 15.35 1.88
C VAL A 503 10.29 16.27 1.89
N TYR A 504 10.42 17.44 2.52
CA TYR A 504 9.30 18.39 2.65
C TYR A 504 9.78 19.84 2.67
N PRO A 505 8.93 20.82 2.27
CA PRO A 505 9.26 22.24 2.40
C PRO A 505 9.50 22.60 3.86
N SER A 506 10.52 23.43 4.12
CA SER A 506 10.76 23.92 5.49
C SER A 506 9.55 24.68 6.02
N TYR A 507 9.22 24.44 7.28
CA TYR A 507 8.14 25.14 7.97
C TYR A 507 8.52 26.58 8.32
N TYR A 508 9.78 26.80 8.72
CA TYR A 508 10.23 28.09 9.23
C TYR A 508 10.99 28.95 8.22
N TYR A 509 11.58 28.33 7.18
CA TYR A 509 12.44 29.05 6.22
C TYR A 509 11.85 29.05 4.83
N GLN A 510 11.68 30.26 4.28
CA GLN A 510 11.27 30.40 2.88
C GLN A 510 12.37 29.89 1.92
N ASN A 511 11.96 29.35 0.78
CA ASN A 511 12.87 28.81 -0.24
C ASN A 511 13.81 27.72 0.28
N ALA A 512 13.41 26.99 1.31
CA ALA A 512 14.16 25.89 1.90
C ALA A 512 13.32 24.61 1.91
N PHE A 513 13.99 23.49 1.96
CA PHE A 513 13.35 22.19 2.18
C PHE A 513 14.20 21.35 3.14
N VAL A 514 13.56 20.37 3.72
CA VAL A 514 14.16 19.46 4.70
C VAL A 514 14.26 18.08 4.07
N VAL A 515 15.42 17.45 4.24
CA VAL A 515 15.65 16.03 3.88
C VAL A 515 15.95 15.28 5.16
N ARG A 516 15.20 14.22 5.44
CA ARG A 516 15.45 13.35 6.58
C ARG A 516 15.97 12.01 6.10
N PHE A 517 17.22 11.74 6.40
CA PHE A 517 17.85 10.45 6.18
C PHE A 517 17.60 9.52 7.37
N GLU A 518 17.49 8.24 7.10
CA GLU A 518 17.39 7.20 8.12
C GLU A 518 18.47 6.15 7.93
N ASN A 519 18.85 5.51 9.02
CA ASN A 519 19.72 4.34 9.02
C ASN A 519 18.96 3.17 9.64
N PRO A 520 18.35 2.29 8.82
CA PRO A 520 17.58 1.14 9.32
C PRO A 520 18.44 -0.03 9.75
N THR A 521 19.77 0.11 9.75
CA THR A 521 20.73 -0.98 9.98
C THR A 521 21.40 -0.89 11.35
N ASN A 522 22.03 -1.97 11.76
CA ASN A 522 22.81 -2.07 13.00
C ASN A 522 24.25 -1.50 12.88
N LYS A 523 24.59 -0.87 11.76
CA LYS A 523 25.91 -0.29 11.50
C LYS A 523 25.81 1.23 11.39
N LYS A 524 26.89 1.92 11.75
CA LYS A 524 27.01 3.37 11.50
C LYS A 524 27.15 3.62 9.99
N VAL A 525 26.42 4.59 9.46
CA VAL A 525 26.44 4.99 8.05
C VAL A 525 26.98 6.39 7.93
N GLN A 526 27.88 6.64 6.98
CA GLN A 526 28.37 7.97 6.64
C GLN A 526 27.75 8.41 5.30
N LEU A 527 27.20 9.62 5.25
CA LEU A 527 26.58 10.18 4.06
C LEU A 527 27.52 11.16 3.36
N PRO A 528 27.63 11.10 2.03
CA PRO A 528 28.41 12.08 1.26
C PRO A 528 27.61 13.37 1.04
N LEU A 529 27.27 14.09 2.12
CA LEU A 529 26.38 15.26 2.11
C LEU A 529 26.86 16.36 1.16
N GLU A 530 28.16 16.57 1.05
CA GLU A 530 28.76 17.56 0.13
C GLU A 530 28.45 17.23 -1.33
N SER A 531 28.48 15.95 -1.70
CA SER A 531 28.11 15.48 -3.03
C SER A 531 26.60 15.58 -3.26
N PHE A 532 25.80 15.20 -2.26
CA PHE A 532 24.34 15.23 -2.37
C PHE A 532 23.78 16.63 -2.55
N PHE A 533 24.35 17.60 -1.85
CA PHE A 533 23.86 18.98 -1.85
C PHE A 533 24.76 19.95 -2.60
N LYS A 534 25.45 19.47 -3.62
CA LYS A 534 26.25 20.33 -4.49
C LYS A 534 25.39 21.46 -5.10
N GLY A 535 25.77 22.72 -4.88
CA GLY A 535 25.01 23.89 -5.33
C GLY A 535 23.90 24.33 -4.37
N PHE A 536 23.89 23.77 -3.17
CA PHE A 536 23.00 24.17 -2.08
C PHE A 536 23.82 24.48 -0.83
N SER A 537 23.30 25.35 0.02
CA SER A 537 23.73 25.42 1.43
C SER A 537 22.92 24.42 2.23
N TYR A 538 23.56 23.74 3.18
CA TYR A 538 22.88 22.74 4.00
C TYR A 538 23.37 22.79 5.45
N GLN A 539 22.50 22.35 6.38
CA GLN A 539 22.74 22.42 7.82
C GLN A 539 22.02 21.28 8.52
N CYS A 540 22.68 20.64 9.49
CA CYS A 540 22.04 19.68 10.39
C CYS A 540 21.04 20.41 11.31
N VAL A 541 19.84 19.84 11.44
CA VAL A 541 18.77 20.41 12.27
C VAL A 541 18.04 19.32 13.06
N ASN A 542 17.35 19.71 14.13
CA ASN A 542 16.42 18.84 14.85
C ASN A 542 15.03 18.82 14.18
N ALA A 543 14.05 18.16 14.79
CA ALA A 543 12.69 18.08 14.27
C ALA A 543 11.95 19.43 14.21
N LEU A 544 12.40 20.43 14.99
CA LEU A 544 11.92 21.81 15.00
C LEU A 544 12.71 22.72 14.05
N GLU A 545 13.56 22.14 13.20
CA GLU A 545 14.45 22.83 12.27
C GLU A 545 15.47 23.77 12.95
N GLU A 546 15.74 23.56 14.25
CA GLU A 546 16.76 24.28 14.97
C GLU A 546 18.15 23.71 14.67
N LYS A 547 19.13 24.58 14.55
CA LYS A 547 20.50 24.22 14.18
C LYS A 547 21.15 23.27 15.18
N LEU A 548 21.74 22.20 14.66
CA LEU A 548 22.59 21.26 15.40
C LEU A 548 24.05 21.35 14.95
N SER A 549 24.93 20.73 15.74
CA SER A 549 26.32 20.52 15.34
C SER A 549 26.37 19.67 14.08
N PHE A 550 27.29 20.01 13.19
CA PHE A 550 27.47 19.28 11.94
C PHE A 550 27.89 17.83 12.18
N THR A 551 27.23 16.93 11.47
CA THR A 551 27.62 15.53 11.32
C THR A 551 27.15 15.01 9.96
N ASP A 552 27.93 14.14 9.36
CA ASP A 552 27.58 13.36 8.16
C ASP A 552 27.34 11.88 8.48
N ASN A 553 27.34 11.54 9.75
CA ASN A 553 27.21 10.18 10.25
C ASN A 553 25.85 9.95 10.89
N ILE A 554 25.24 8.81 10.58
CA ILE A 554 24.00 8.33 11.19
C ILE A 554 24.29 7.10 12.03
N SER A 555 23.96 7.14 13.31
CA SER A 555 24.06 6.00 14.21
C SER A 555 23.10 4.88 13.80
N PRO A 556 23.34 3.63 14.25
CA PRO A 556 22.38 2.55 14.03
C PRO A 556 20.96 2.93 14.48
N TYR A 557 19.95 2.55 13.67
CA TYR A 557 18.52 2.74 13.96
C TYR A 557 18.15 4.18 14.33
N SER A 558 18.72 5.14 13.61
CA SER A 558 18.61 6.56 13.92
C SER A 558 18.38 7.37 12.63
N MET A 559 18.20 8.67 12.78
CA MET A 559 17.94 9.58 11.67
C MET A 559 18.86 10.81 11.72
N LEU A 560 19.06 11.43 10.55
CA LEU A 560 19.73 12.71 10.38
C LEU A 560 18.84 13.63 9.54
N THR A 561 18.54 14.80 10.06
CA THR A 561 17.71 15.80 9.39
C THR A 561 18.57 16.96 8.89
N ILE A 562 18.44 17.27 7.61
CA ILE A 562 19.21 18.32 6.92
C ILE A 562 18.26 19.36 6.36
N LEU A 563 18.44 20.61 6.76
CA LEU A 563 17.80 21.77 6.12
C LEU A 563 18.66 22.20 4.93
N VAL A 564 18.04 22.33 3.77
CA VAL A 564 18.70 22.61 2.49
C VAL A 564 18.12 23.90 1.90
N LYS A 565 19.00 24.80 1.45
CA LYS A 565 18.63 26.06 0.81
C LYS A 565 19.38 26.21 -0.53
N PRO A 566 18.72 26.64 -1.60
CA PRO A 566 19.43 27.07 -2.82
C PRO A 566 20.44 28.16 -2.51
N LEU A 567 21.56 28.19 -3.20
CA LEU A 567 22.60 29.21 -3.05
C LEU A 567 22.25 30.57 -3.71
N TYR A 568 21.01 30.71 -4.26
CA TYR A 568 20.55 31.91 -4.99
C TYR A 568 19.35 32.56 -4.33
#